data_dd76dcec6419684b4b0d6b71362cbd6c
#
_entry.id   dd76dcec6419684b4b0d6b71362cbd6c
#
_cell.length_a   1.000
_cell.length_b   1.000
_cell.length_c   1.000
_cell.angle_alpha   90.00
_cell.angle_beta   90.00
_cell.angle_gamma   90.00
#
_symmetry.space_group_name_H-M   'P 1'
#
loop_
_entity.id
_entity.type
_entity.pdbx_description
1 polymer ?
#
loop_
_entity_poly.entity_id
_entity_poly.type
_entity_poly.pdbx_seq_one_letter_code
_entity_poly.pdbx_strand_id
1 'polypeptide(L)'
;MIWNSIPSQLAKENKKFIYGLVREGGRAKEYETAIMWLCDCGLVHRVSRVNAAGIPLKAYEDLKAFKLFIVDVGLLGCMTGLRQLTLLDVNDLFTEFKGALTEQYVCQQLKTINDLNVYYYTNDRGSCEVDFIIDNGEQIVPVEVKAEVNLKAKSLKTYREKFNPEISVRTSMADYKKEEGLVNLPLYAVEKICAL
;
A
#
# COMPACT_ATOMS: atom_id res chain seq x y z
N MET A 1 10.32 -14.56 13.33
CA MET A 1 11.15 -14.23 12.15
C MET A 1 10.37 -13.34 11.16
N ILE A 2 9.19 -13.77 10.63
CA ILE A 2 8.40 -12.98 9.67
C ILE A 2 8.12 -11.58 10.20
N TRP A 3 7.52 -11.47 11.38
CA TRP A 3 7.20 -10.21 12.04
C TRP A 3 8.37 -9.22 11.98
N ASN A 4 9.55 -9.65 12.40
CA ASN A 4 10.75 -8.79 12.44
C ASN A 4 11.29 -8.42 11.04
N SER A 5 10.89 -9.15 9.98
CA SER A 5 11.32 -8.85 8.61
C SER A 5 10.44 -7.81 7.90
N ILE A 6 9.22 -7.56 8.41
CA ILE A 6 8.25 -6.68 7.72
C ILE A 6 8.81 -5.26 7.53
N PRO A 7 9.41 -4.59 8.54
CA PRO A 7 9.93 -3.25 8.34
C PRO A 7 10.98 -3.16 7.21
N SER A 8 11.91 -4.11 7.15
CA SER A 8 12.94 -4.13 6.11
C SER A 8 12.40 -4.46 4.72
N GLN A 9 11.28 -5.15 4.63
CA GLN A 9 10.60 -5.43 3.36
C GLN A 9 9.82 -4.22 2.86
N LEU A 10 9.14 -3.49 3.76
CA LEU A 10 8.41 -2.27 3.44
C LEU A 10 9.35 -1.10 3.05
N ALA A 11 10.57 -1.07 3.58
CA ALA A 11 11.57 -0.06 3.23
C ALA A 11 12.16 -0.21 1.82
N LYS A 12 11.90 -1.33 1.13
CA LYS A 12 12.40 -1.54 -0.23
C LYS A 12 11.50 -0.87 -1.26
N GLU A 13 12.07 -0.49 -2.39
CA GLU A 13 11.35 0.08 -3.53
C GLU A 13 10.23 -0.87 -4.01
N ASN A 14 10.55 -2.16 -4.17
CA ASN A 14 9.54 -3.19 -4.38
C ASN A 14 9.16 -3.83 -3.03
N LYS A 15 8.03 -3.44 -2.49
CA LYS A 15 7.50 -3.88 -1.19
C LYS A 15 6.83 -5.26 -1.22
N LYS A 16 6.89 -5.97 -2.34
CA LYS A 16 6.43 -7.36 -2.42
C LYS A 16 7.17 -8.22 -1.39
N PHE A 17 6.41 -9.04 -0.65
CA PHE A 17 6.99 -9.94 0.34
C PHE A 17 7.92 -10.98 -0.30
N ILE A 18 9.15 -11.05 0.19
CA ILE A 18 10.20 -11.93 -0.30
C ILE A 18 10.61 -12.88 0.83
N TYR A 19 10.32 -14.16 0.68
CA TYR A 19 10.63 -15.19 1.69
C TYR A 19 12.13 -15.29 1.99
N GLY A 20 12.98 -15.14 0.98
CA GLY A 20 14.43 -15.16 1.13
C GLY A 20 15.01 -14.05 2.01
N LEU A 21 14.24 -12.96 2.25
CA LEU A 21 14.63 -11.91 3.19
C LEU A 21 14.34 -12.25 4.66
N VAL A 22 13.46 -13.22 4.91
CA VAL A 22 13.23 -13.74 6.25
C VAL A 22 14.38 -14.64 6.67
N ARG A 23 14.83 -15.49 5.75
CA ARG A 23 15.98 -16.38 5.87
C ARG A 23 16.46 -16.77 4.47
N GLU A 24 17.77 -16.82 4.25
CA GLU A 24 18.36 -17.29 3.01
C GLU A 24 17.85 -18.69 2.67
N GLY A 25 17.40 -18.88 1.43
CA GLY A 25 16.77 -20.13 0.96
C GLY A 25 15.35 -20.41 1.47
N GLY A 26 14.75 -19.48 2.24
CA GLY A 26 13.40 -19.60 2.79
C GLY A 26 12.34 -19.74 1.68
N ARG A 27 11.41 -20.70 1.85
CA ARG A 27 10.34 -20.99 0.89
C ARG A 27 8.96 -20.70 1.46
N ALA A 28 7.99 -20.40 0.59
CA ALA A 28 6.60 -20.10 0.97
C ALA A 28 6.03 -21.12 1.97
N LYS A 29 6.17 -22.42 1.67
CA LYS A 29 5.65 -23.53 2.50
C LYS A 29 6.08 -23.45 3.98
N GLU A 30 7.23 -22.86 4.27
CA GLU A 30 7.75 -22.76 5.64
C GLU A 30 7.10 -21.64 6.45
N TYR A 31 6.52 -20.64 5.75
CA TYR A 31 6.08 -19.39 6.38
C TYR A 31 4.59 -19.08 6.22
N GLU A 32 3.88 -19.77 5.30
CA GLU A 32 2.48 -19.49 5.01
C GLU A 32 1.59 -19.56 6.24
N THR A 33 1.75 -20.62 7.06
CA THR A 33 0.97 -20.78 8.30
C THR A 33 1.23 -19.64 9.28
N ALA A 34 2.48 -19.19 9.41
CA ALA A 34 2.82 -18.11 10.31
C ALA A 34 2.32 -16.75 9.80
N ILE A 35 2.32 -16.52 8.48
CA ILE A 35 1.71 -15.32 7.86
C ILE A 35 0.20 -15.33 8.10
N MET A 36 -0.45 -16.46 7.84
CA MET A 36 -1.90 -16.61 8.05
C MET A 36 -2.25 -16.32 9.51
N TRP A 37 -1.51 -16.90 10.44
CA TRP A 37 -1.73 -16.67 11.87
C TRP A 37 -1.57 -15.19 12.27
N LEU A 38 -0.56 -14.48 11.74
CA LEU A 38 -0.37 -13.05 11.96
C LEU A 38 -1.53 -12.20 11.38
N CYS A 39 -2.10 -12.63 10.26
CA CYS A 39 -3.27 -11.98 9.68
C CYS A 39 -4.53 -12.26 10.50
N ASP A 40 -4.76 -13.52 10.91
CA ASP A 40 -5.95 -13.94 11.65
C ASP A 40 -6.02 -13.31 13.04
N CYS A 41 -4.87 -13.08 13.69
CA CYS A 41 -4.84 -12.36 14.97
C CYS A 41 -4.87 -10.82 14.81
N GLY A 42 -4.99 -10.31 13.59
CA GLY A 42 -5.15 -8.88 13.31
C GLY A 42 -3.86 -8.05 13.45
N LEU A 43 -2.68 -8.67 13.57
CA LEU A 43 -1.41 -7.94 13.70
C LEU A 43 -0.85 -7.47 12.36
N VAL A 44 -1.25 -8.12 11.26
CA VAL A 44 -0.75 -7.85 9.93
C VAL A 44 -1.89 -7.84 8.91
N HIS A 45 -1.83 -6.91 7.99
CA HIS A 45 -2.68 -6.86 6.80
C HIS A 45 -1.93 -7.41 5.60
N ARG A 46 -2.46 -8.46 4.98
CA ARG A 46 -2.01 -8.93 3.69
C ARG A 46 -2.75 -8.17 2.59
N VAL A 47 -2.00 -7.53 1.70
CA VAL A 47 -2.51 -6.84 0.51
C VAL A 47 -1.99 -7.58 -0.70
N SER A 48 -2.85 -8.27 -1.41
CA SER A 48 -2.48 -9.09 -2.57
C SER A 48 -2.39 -8.25 -3.84
N ARG A 49 -1.58 -8.73 -4.79
CA ARG A 49 -1.52 -8.14 -6.13
C ARG A 49 -2.78 -8.51 -6.92
N VAL A 50 -3.24 -7.56 -7.76
CA VAL A 50 -4.14 -7.84 -8.87
C VAL A 50 -3.44 -7.57 -10.19
N ASN A 51 -3.76 -8.33 -11.24
CA ASN A 51 -3.16 -8.20 -12.56
C ASN A 51 -4.10 -7.61 -13.60
N ALA A 52 -5.36 -7.39 -13.25
CA ALA A 52 -6.37 -6.76 -14.09
C ALA A 52 -7.30 -5.89 -13.23
N ALA A 53 -8.07 -5.02 -13.90
CA ALA A 53 -9.08 -4.17 -13.30
C ALA A 53 -10.47 -4.68 -13.74
N GLY A 54 -10.99 -5.66 -13.02
CA GLY A 54 -12.32 -6.22 -13.24
C GLY A 54 -13.05 -6.45 -11.91
N ILE A 55 -14.36 -6.35 -11.89
CA ILE A 55 -15.19 -6.62 -10.72
C ILE A 55 -15.71 -8.05 -10.81
N PRO A 56 -15.58 -8.85 -9.74
CA PRO A 56 -14.89 -8.54 -8.48
C PRO A 56 -13.35 -8.65 -8.60
N LEU A 57 -12.61 -7.73 -8.02
CA LEU A 57 -11.13 -7.75 -8.04
C LEU A 57 -10.53 -9.05 -7.50
N LYS A 58 -11.21 -9.70 -6.58
CA LYS A 58 -10.79 -10.99 -6.02
C LYS A 58 -10.58 -12.08 -7.07
N ALA A 59 -11.30 -12.02 -8.20
CA ALA A 59 -11.13 -12.97 -9.30
C ALA A 59 -9.79 -12.80 -10.04
N TYR A 60 -9.14 -11.65 -9.88
CA TYR A 60 -7.87 -11.30 -10.51
C TYR A 60 -6.71 -11.27 -9.53
N GLU A 61 -6.91 -11.80 -8.32
CA GLU A 61 -5.92 -11.85 -7.26
C GLU A 61 -4.78 -12.84 -7.59
N ASP A 62 -3.54 -12.36 -7.47
CA ASP A 62 -2.36 -13.22 -7.51
C ASP A 62 -1.95 -13.59 -6.08
N LEU A 63 -2.30 -14.79 -5.67
CA LEU A 63 -2.01 -15.30 -4.33
C LEU A 63 -0.51 -15.45 -4.04
N LYS A 64 0.36 -15.43 -5.07
CA LYS A 64 1.82 -15.56 -4.92
C LYS A 64 2.53 -14.21 -4.77
N ALA A 65 1.83 -13.11 -4.96
CA ALA A 65 2.38 -11.78 -4.87
C ALA A 65 1.55 -10.92 -3.90
N PHE A 66 2.14 -10.52 -2.79
CA PHE A 66 1.48 -9.71 -1.77
C PHE A 66 2.50 -8.84 -1.03
N LYS A 67 1.97 -7.80 -0.39
CA LYS A 67 2.67 -6.97 0.59
C LYS A 67 2.13 -7.30 1.98
N LEU A 68 2.95 -7.15 3.01
CA LEU A 68 2.53 -7.26 4.41
C LEU A 68 2.69 -5.90 5.09
N PHE A 69 1.58 -5.38 5.58
CA PHE A 69 1.53 -4.15 6.38
C PHE A 69 1.25 -4.52 7.84
N ILE A 70 1.82 -3.77 8.76
CA ILE A 70 1.54 -3.89 10.20
C ILE A 70 0.16 -3.28 10.48
N VAL A 71 -0.52 -3.70 11.52
CA VAL A 71 -1.83 -3.16 11.91
C VAL A 71 -1.82 -1.66 12.21
N ASP A 72 -0.70 -1.14 12.69
CA ASP A 72 -0.56 0.24 13.15
C ASP A 72 0.77 0.87 12.76
N VAL A 73 0.73 2.13 12.29
CA VAL A 73 1.92 2.87 11.85
C VAL A 73 2.87 3.22 13.01
N GLY A 74 2.34 3.46 14.21
CA GLY A 74 3.15 3.72 15.41
C GLY A 74 3.91 2.47 15.82
N LEU A 75 3.28 1.29 15.68
CA LEU A 75 3.94 0.01 15.93
C LEU A 75 5.08 -0.23 14.92
N LEU A 76 4.88 0.09 13.64
CA LEU A 76 5.95 0.03 12.65
C LEU A 76 7.11 0.97 13.02
N GLY A 77 6.80 2.20 13.44
CA GLY A 77 7.80 3.16 13.93
C GLY A 77 8.59 2.63 15.13
N CYS A 78 7.91 2.02 16.08
CA CYS A 78 8.54 1.39 17.25
C CYS A 78 9.47 0.23 16.85
N MET A 79 9.03 -0.64 15.94
CA MET A 79 9.83 -1.78 15.45
C MET A 79 11.10 -1.34 14.72
N THR A 80 11.09 -0.18 14.11
CA THR A 80 12.26 0.40 13.41
C THR A 80 13.16 1.24 14.32
N GLY A 81 12.77 1.47 15.57
CA GLY A 81 13.48 2.37 16.48
C GLY A 81 13.37 3.84 16.07
N LEU A 82 12.35 4.20 15.28
CA LEU A 82 12.14 5.56 14.80
C LEU A 82 11.86 6.50 15.99
N ARG A 83 12.67 7.56 16.13
CA ARG A 83 12.49 8.57 17.16
C ARG A 83 11.55 9.65 16.68
N GLN A 84 10.71 10.20 17.57
CA GLN A 84 9.78 11.28 17.26
C GLN A 84 10.46 12.49 16.61
N LEU A 85 11.66 12.84 17.06
CA LEU A 85 12.46 13.95 16.50
C LEU A 85 12.83 13.72 15.03
N THR A 86 13.04 12.46 14.62
CA THR A 86 13.34 12.13 13.21
C THR A 86 12.15 12.37 12.28
N LEU A 87 10.92 12.27 12.79
CA LEU A 87 9.71 12.56 12.02
C LEU A 87 9.56 14.06 11.71
N LEU A 88 10.13 14.92 12.57
CA LEU A 88 10.09 16.38 12.43
C LEU A 88 11.32 16.92 11.70
N ASP A 89 12.34 16.09 11.52
CA ASP A 89 13.59 16.48 10.89
C ASP A 89 13.48 16.34 9.36
N VAL A 90 13.83 17.40 8.64
CA VAL A 90 13.74 17.50 7.17
C VAL A 90 14.97 16.87 6.49
N ASN A 91 15.67 15.97 7.17
CA ASN A 91 16.89 15.33 6.65
C ASN A 91 16.59 14.28 5.57
N ASP A 92 17.33 14.32 4.48
CA ASP A 92 17.24 13.39 3.34
C ASP A 92 17.39 11.91 3.73
N LEU A 93 18.06 11.61 4.85
CA LEU A 93 18.25 10.25 5.37
C LEU A 93 16.94 9.52 5.74
N PHE A 94 15.88 10.28 5.99
CA PHE A 94 14.57 9.72 6.35
C PHE A 94 13.64 9.52 5.12
N THR A 95 13.99 10.08 3.97
CA THR A 95 13.09 10.21 2.80
C THR A 95 12.58 8.85 2.30
N GLU A 96 13.44 7.84 2.20
CA GLU A 96 13.03 6.50 1.72
C GLU A 96 12.02 5.84 2.66
N PHE A 97 12.28 5.88 3.97
CA PHE A 97 11.39 5.25 4.94
C PHE A 97 10.10 6.05 5.17
N LYS A 98 10.11 7.37 4.93
CA LYS A 98 8.93 8.22 4.95
C LYS A 98 7.84 7.72 3.98
N GLY A 99 8.23 7.31 2.78
CA GLY A 99 7.31 6.69 1.82
C GLY A 99 6.67 5.40 2.37
N ALA A 100 7.47 4.53 2.99
CA ALA A 100 6.99 3.29 3.60
C ALA A 100 5.99 3.56 4.76
N LEU A 101 6.29 4.53 5.62
CA LEU A 101 5.39 4.94 6.71
C LEU A 101 4.09 5.54 6.18
N THR A 102 4.15 6.33 5.11
CA THR A 102 2.97 6.95 4.51
C THR A 102 2.05 5.88 3.90
N GLU A 103 2.61 4.91 3.16
CA GLU A 103 1.81 3.80 2.64
C GLU A 103 1.26 2.92 3.77
N GLN A 104 2.04 2.67 4.82
CA GLN A 104 1.57 1.96 6.02
C GLN A 104 0.37 2.67 6.64
N TYR A 105 0.45 4.00 6.81
CA TYR A 105 -0.66 4.81 7.33
C TYR A 105 -1.90 4.71 6.42
N VAL A 106 -1.72 4.86 5.11
CA VAL A 106 -2.85 4.77 4.16
C VAL A 106 -3.47 3.37 4.18
N CYS A 107 -2.67 2.31 4.21
CA CYS A 107 -3.18 0.94 4.34
C CYS A 107 -4.02 0.77 5.62
N GLN A 108 -3.51 1.24 6.75
CA GLN A 108 -4.22 1.23 8.03
C GLN A 108 -5.58 1.94 7.93
N GLN A 109 -5.63 3.15 7.35
CA GLN A 109 -6.88 3.89 7.18
C GLN A 109 -7.86 3.17 6.24
N LEU A 110 -7.40 2.66 5.09
CA LEU A 110 -8.25 1.90 4.17
C LEU A 110 -8.85 0.64 4.82
N LYS A 111 -8.08 -0.03 5.69
CA LYS A 111 -8.52 -1.25 6.40
C LYS A 111 -9.53 -1.00 7.54
N THR A 112 -9.74 0.26 7.95
CA THR A 112 -10.80 0.62 8.90
C THR A 112 -12.16 0.82 8.22
N ILE A 113 -12.20 0.92 6.88
CA ILE A 113 -13.43 1.09 6.12
C ILE A 113 -14.10 -0.27 5.95
N ASN A 114 -15.34 -0.40 6.42
CA ASN A 114 -16.10 -1.63 6.29
C ASN A 114 -16.35 -1.98 4.82
N ASP A 115 -16.34 -3.26 4.51
CA ASP A 115 -16.64 -3.84 3.18
C ASP A 115 -15.72 -3.36 2.04
N LEU A 116 -14.58 -2.71 2.38
CA LEU A 116 -13.60 -2.27 1.41
C LEU A 116 -12.53 -3.34 1.17
N ASN A 117 -12.47 -3.85 -0.07
CA ASN A 117 -11.40 -4.73 -0.49
C ASN A 117 -10.20 -3.91 -0.95
N VAL A 118 -9.01 -4.23 -0.44
CA VAL A 118 -7.76 -3.51 -0.70
C VAL A 118 -6.74 -4.44 -1.31
N TYR A 119 -6.28 -4.10 -2.50
CA TYR A 119 -5.24 -4.78 -3.29
C TYR A 119 -4.16 -3.78 -3.70
N TYR A 120 -3.15 -4.22 -4.44
CA TYR A 120 -2.24 -3.35 -5.18
C TYR A 120 -2.10 -3.86 -6.63
N TYR A 121 -1.66 -2.98 -7.53
CA TYR A 121 -1.43 -3.36 -8.91
C TYR A 121 0.04 -3.24 -9.28
N THR A 122 0.54 -4.21 -10.01
CA THR A 122 1.77 -4.07 -10.77
C THR A 122 1.64 -4.80 -12.10
N ASN A 123 2.18 -4.21 -13.16
CA ASN A 123 2.24 -4.90 -14.46
C ASN A 123 3.24 -6.06 -14.43
N ASP A 124 3.17 -6.96 -15.42
CA ASP A 124 4.02 -8.16 -15.47
C ASP A 124 5.52 -7.85 -15.53
N ARG A 125 5.89 -6.69 -16.04
CA ARG A 125 7.29 -6.22 -16.12
C ARG A 125 7.76 -5.51 -14.84
N GLY A 126 6.88 -5.27 -13.88
CA GLY A 126 7.20 -4.53 -12.66
C GLY A 126 7.50 -3.04 -12.86
N SER A 127 7.30 -2.50 -14.06
CA SER A 127 7.63 -1.11 -14.40
C SER A 127 6.52 -0.10 -14.08
N CYS A 128 5.35 -0.59 -13.70
CA CYS A 128 4.20 0.23 -13.30
C CYS A 128 3.58 -0.41 -12.07
N GLU A 129 3.65 0.28 -10.94
CA GLU A 129 3.02 -0.13 -9.69
C GLU A 129 2.10 0.99 -9.22
N VAL A 130 0.87 0.63 -8.80
CA VAL A 130 -0.08 1.50 -8.09
C VAL A 130 -0.21 0.97 -6.68
N ASP A 131 -0.02 1.83 -5.69
CA ASP A 131 0.15 1.46 -4.30
C ASP A 131 -1.04 0.69 -3.75
N PHE A 132 -2.27 1.16 -4.05
CA PHE A 132 -3.49 0.44 -3.70
C PHE A 132 -4.50 0.48 -4.84
N ILE A 133 -5.27 -0.59 -4.95
CA ILE A 133 -6.49 -0.70 -5.74
C ILE A 133 -7.59 -1.07 -4.78
N ILE A 134 -8.60 -0.26 -4.68
CA ILE A 134 -9.75 -0.54 -3.81
C ILE A 134 -10.98 -0.90 -4.64
N ASP A 135 -11.79 -1.76 -4.05
CA ASP A 135 -13.06 -2.25 -4.61
C ASP A 135 -14.12 -2.16 -3.51
N ASN A 136 -15.11 -1.32 -3.71
CA ASN A 136 -16.26 -1.16 -2.83
C ASN A 136 -17.50 -1.92 -3.32
N GLY A 137 -17.34 -2.81 -4.32
CA GLY A 137 -18.40 -3.58 -4.96
C GLY A 137 -19.06 -2.88 -6.15
N GLU A 138 -18.94 -1.58 -6.30
CA GLU A 138 -19.53 -0.78 -7.39
C GLU A 138 -18.48 -0.29 -8.38
N GLN A 139 -17.33 0.14 -7.87
CA GLN A 139 -16.25 0.70 -8.68
C GLN A 139 -14.87 0.31 -8.17
N ILE A 140 -13.92 0.34 -9.09
CA ILE A 140 -12.51 0.13 -8.82
C ILE A 140 -11.80 1.49 -8.81
N VAL A 141 -11.17 1.83 -7.69
CA VAL A 141 -10.45 3.09 -7.53
C VAL A 141 -8.96 2.82 -7.32
N PRO A 142 -8.09 3.19 -8.26
CA PRO A 142 -6.66 3.18 -8.05
C PRO A 142 -6.25 4.34 -7.13
N VAL A 143 -5.37 4.04 -6.17
CA VAL A 143 -4.88 4.98 -5.16
C VAL A 143 -3.37 5.01 -5.17
N GLU A 144 -2.81 6.16 -5.46
CA GLU A 144 -1.38 6.44 -5.39
C GLU A 144 -1.06 7.24 -4.13
N VAL A 145 -0.03 6.84 -3.41
CA VAL A 145 0.39 7.47 -2.16
C VAL A 145 1.64 8.33 -2.37
N LYS A 146 1.61 9.54 -1.88
CA LYS A 146 2.75 10.46 -1.89
C LYS A 146 3.03 10.97 -0.48
N ALA A 147 4.26 10.78 -0.03
CA ALA A 147 4.71 11.23 1.29
C ALA A 147 4.92 12.76 1.38
N GLU A 148 4.82 13.46 0.25
CA GLU A 148 5.10 14.88 0.12
C GLU A 148 4.06 15.61 -0.74
N VAL A 149 4.29 16.90 -0.98
CA VAL A 149 3.45 17.74 -1.85
C VAL A 149 3.72 17.54 -3.35
N ASN A 150 4.76 16.79 -3.72
CA ASN A 150 5.05 16.50 -5.12
C ASN A 150 4.03 15.53 -5.70
N LEU A 151 3.24 16.02 -6.63
CA LEU A 151 2.07 15.33 -7.17
C LEU A 151 2.34 14.51 -8.44
N LYS A 152 3.60 14.31 -8.83
CA LYS A 152 3.94 13.47 -10.01
C LYS A 152 3.65 11.99 -9.71
N ALA A 153 2.75 11.39 -10.49
CA ALA A 153 2.28 10.02 -10.34
C ALA A 153 2.27 9.31 -11.70
N LYS A 154 3.46 8.93 -12.19
CA LYS A 154 3.62 8.30 -13.51
C LYS A 154 2.88 6.96 -13.61
N SER A 155 2.99 6.12 -12.58
CA SER A 155 2.33 4.81 -12.54
C SER A 155 0.82 4.95 -12.56
N LEU A 156 0.25 5.87 -11.78
CA LEU A 156 -1.18 6.13 -11.78
C LEU A 156 -1.66 6.62 -13.15
N LYS A 157 -0.88 7.49 -13.82
CA LYS A 157 -1.18 7.93 -15.19
C LYS A 157 -1.22 6.74 -16.15
N THR A 158 -0.21 5.88 -16.14
CA THR A 158 -0.14 4.68 -16.99
C THR A 158 -1.30 3.72 -16.71
N TYR A 159 -1.68 3.56 -15.44
CA TYR A 159 -2.84 2.75 -15.05
C TYR A 159 -4.14 3.34 -15.63
N ARG A 160 -4.35 4.66 -15.50
CA ARG A 160 -5.52 5.37 -16.03
C ARG A 160 -5.63 5.23 -17.56
N GLU A 161 -4.54 5.38 -18.28
CA GLU A 161 -4.49 5.20 -19.74
C GLU A 161 -4.85 3.77 -20.17
N LYS A 162 -4.51 2.77 -19.35
CA LYS A 162 -4.77 1.35 -19.66
C LYS A 162 -6.18 0.90 -19.31
N PHE A 163 -6.69 1.29 -18.15
CA PHE A 163 -7.92 0.74 -17.60
C PHE A 163 -9.08 1.72 -17.56
N ASN A 164 -8.83 2.99 -17.81
CA ASN A 164 -9.81 4.07 -17.85
C ASN A 164 -10.80 4.07 -16.66
N PRO A 165 -10.31 4.07 -15.40
CA PRO A 165 -11.19 4.12 -14.24
C PRO A 165 -11.97 5.44 -14.21
N GLU A 166 -13.21 5.40 -13.73
CA GLU A 166 -14.07 6.58 -13.59
C GLU A 166 -13.42 7.63 -12.67
N ILE A 167 -12.85 7.17 -11.56
CA ILE A 167 -12.14 8.00 -10.62
C ILE A 167 -10.80 7.38 -10.25
N SER A 168 -9.80 8.23 -10.03
CA SER A 168 -8.49 7.85 -9.50
C SER A 168 -8.16 8.76 -8.34
N VAL A 169 -7.50 8.24 -7.33
CA VAL A 169 -7.13 9.01 -6.15
C VAL A 169 -5.62 9.08 -6.01
N ARG A 170 -5.12 10.24 -5.72
CA ARG A 170 -3.79 10.45 -5.19
C ARG A 170 -3.95 10.99 -3.78
N THR A 171 -3.32 10.37 -2.80
CA THR A 171 -3.28 10.89 -1.44
C THR A 171 -1.90 11.44 -1.12
N SER A 172 -1.84 12.62 -0.52
CA SER A 172 -0.60 13.36 -0.30
C SER A 172 -0.70 14.37 0.86
N MET A 173 0.41 15.05 1.15
CA MET A 173 0.44 16.18 2.08
C MET A 173 -0.19 17.47 1.51
N ALA A 174 -0.54 17.49 0.20
CA ALA A 174 -1.19 18.66 -0.41
C ALA A 174 -2.69 18.69 -0.10
N ASP A 175 -3.29 19.87 -0.23
CA ASP A 175 -4.72 20.09 -0.02
C ASP A 175 -5.59 19.32 -1.02
N TYR A 176 -6.88 19.20 -0.68
CA TYR A 176 -7.87 18.61 -1.55
C TYR A 176 -7.93 19.34 -2.90
N LYS A 177 -7.87 18.57 -3.97
CA LYS A 177 -8.03 19.07 -5.33
C LYS A 177 -8.74 18.05 -6.20
N LYS A 178 -9.81 18.46 -6.89
CA LYS A 178 -10.52 17.63 -7.86
C LYS A 178 -10.18 18.09 -9.26
N GLU A 179 -9.73 17.15 -10.07
CA GLU A 179 -9.47 17.30 -11.50
C GLU A 179 -10.31 16.27 -12.25
N GLU A 180 -10.38 16.33 -13.58
CA GLU A 180 -11.14 15.35 -14.36
C GLU A 180 -10.62 13.92 -14.16
N GLY A 181 -11.46 13.08 -13.52
CA GLY A 181 -11.12 11.69 -13.21
C GLY A 181 -9.96 11.49 -12.22
N LEU A 182 -9.48 12.55 -11.55
CA LEU A 182 -8.41 12.48 -10.56
C LEU A 182 -8.69 13.38 -9.36
N VAL A 183 -8.64 12.82 -8.17
CA VAL A 183 -8.77 13.57 -6.92
C VAL A 183 -7.46 13.47 -6.14
N ASN A 184 -6.94 14.62 -5.70
CA ASN A 184 -5.95 14.65 -4.63
C ASN A 184 -6.67 14.73 -3.29
N LEU A 185 -6.55 13.68 -2.50
CA LEU A 185 -7.15 13.59 -1.18
C LEU A 185 -6.06 13.76 -0.12
N PRO A 186 -6.18 14.74 0.79
CA PRO A 186 -5.20 14.88 1.86
C PRO A 186 -5.05 13.59 2.69
N LEU A 187 -3.84 13.27 3.14
CA LEU A 187 -3.57 12.05 3.92
C LEU A 187 -4.52 11.88 5.12
N TYR A 188 -4.82 12.96 5.83
CA TYR A 188 -5.72 12.91 6.99
C TYR A 188 -7.19 12.60 6.63
N ALA A 189 -7.55 12.66 5.35
CA ALA A 189 -8.92 12.46 4.87
C ALA A 189 -9.11 11.12 4.15
N VAL A 190 -8.12 10.20 4.16
CA VAL A 190 -8.17 8.91 3.44
C VAL A 190 -9.42 8.10 3.77
N GLU A 191 -9.91 8.16 5.01
CA GLU A 191 -11.15 7.49 5.43
C GLU A 191 -12.40 7.91 4.65
N LYS A 192 -12.37 9.09 3.99
CA LYS A 192 -13.48 9.61 3.18
C LYS A 192 -13.42 9.18 1.72
N ILE A 193 -12.50 8.30 1.34
CA ILE A 193 -12.27 7.90 -0.05
C ILE A 193 -13.51 7.30 -0.73
N CYS A 194 -14.36 6.61 0.02
CA CYS A 194 -15.61 6.04 -0.51
C CYS A 194 -16.75 7.07 -0.68
N ALA A 195 -16.53 8.34 -0.28
CA ALA A 195 -17.50 9.43 -0.46
C ALA A 195 -17.19 10.30 -1.67
N LEU A 196 -16.18 9.96 -2.47
CA LEU A 196 -15.79 10.69 -3.68
C LEU A 196 -16.67 10.31 -4.85
#